data_d92addb7831f8d2093f7418cd94c3d5f
#
_entry.id   d92addb7831f8d2093f7418cd94c3d5f
#
_cell.length_a   1.000
_cell.length_b   1.000
_cell.length_c   1.000
_cell.angle_alpha   90.00
_cell.angle_beta   90.00
_cell.angle_gamma   90.00
#
_symmetry.space_group_name_H-M   'P 1'
#
loop_
_entity.id
_entity.type
_entity.pdbx_description
1 polymer ?
#
loop_
_entity_poly.entity_id
_entity_poly.type
_entity_poly.pdbx_seq_one_letter_code
_entity_poly.pdbx_strand_id
1 'polypeptide(L)'
;FAQTKSTKIIVDGVCMMCEERIEKNIIGLKGIKLANWNLENRILKLVYNEKKISLDEIHKFLASIGHDTNKEIASNQAYNLLDPCCQYRDFQVVKDHGLDRKPIHGSNKKEQ
;
A
#
# COMPACT_ATOMS: atom_id res chain seq x y z
N PHE A 1 -17.29 -20.20 5.32
CA PHE A 1 -17.51 -19.10 6.26
C PHE A 1 -16.37 -19.00 7.28
N ALA A 2 -15.89 -20.08 7.77
CA ALA A 2 -14.85 -20.06 8.77
C ALA A 2 -13.48 -19.64 8.21
N GLN A 3 -13.38 -19.48 6.91
CA GLN A 3 -12.11 -19.17 6.25
C GLN A 3 -11.85 -17.68 6.10
N THR A 4 -12.82 -16.86 6.49
CA THR A 4 -12.69 -15.42 6.33
C THR A 4 -11.92 -14.83 7.51
N LYS A 5 -10.94 -13.99 7.19
CA LYS A 5 -10.14 -13.30 8.20
C LYS A 5 -10.19 -11.80 7.99
N SER A 6 -10.13 -11.07 9.11
CA SER A 6 -10.01 -9.62 9.12
C SER A 6 -8.63 -9.26 9.64
N THR A 7 -7.97 -8.32 8.97
CA THR A 7 -6.66 -7.87 9.41
C THR A 7 -6.41 -6.44 8.99
N LYS A 8 -5.34 -5.87 9.52
CA LYS A 8 -4.89 -4.52 9.18
C LYS A 8 -3.42 -4.59 8.86
N ILE A 9 -3.03 -3.95 7.76
CA ILE A 9 -1.62 -3.82 7.41
C ILE A 9 -1.34 -2.36 7.11
N ILE A 10 -0.07 -1.99 7.09
CA ILE A 10 0.33 -0.62 6.78
C ILE A 10 0.82 -0.58 5.35
N VAL A 11 0.27 0.35 4.56
CA VAL A 11 0.62 0.52 3.16
C VAL A 11 0.91 1.99 2.91
N ASP A 12 2.06 2.28 2.35
CA ASP A 12 2.48 3.67 2.14
C ASP A 12 1.82 4.27 0.92
N GLY A 13 1.46 5.54 1.05
CA GLY A 13 0.83 6.33 0.01
C GLY A 13 0.57 7.71 0.55
N VAL A 14 0.15 8.65 -0.33
CA VAL A 14 0.01 10.05 0.08
C VAL A 14 -1.22 10.75 -0.48
N CYS A 15 -2.02 10.09 -1.32
CA CYS A 15 -3.09 10.83 -2.00
C CYS A 15 -4.27 9.91 -2.30
N MET A 16 -5.35 10.55 -2.77
CA MET A 16 -6.55 9.81 -3.13
C MET A 16 -6.32 8.88 -4.31
N MET A 17 -5.40 9.22 -5.20
CA MET A 17 -5.05 8.33 -6.30
C MET A 17 -4.39 7.05 -5.78
N CYS A 18 -3.59 7.18 -4.70
CA CYS A 18 -3.01 6.02 -4.06
C CYS A 18 -4.09 5.15 -3.44
N GLU A 19 -5.04 5.78 -2.75
CA GLU A 19 -6.16 5.05 -2.16
C GLU A 19 -6.91 4.26 -3.21
N GLU A 20 -7.26 4.92 -4.31
CA GLU A 20 -8.01 4.29 -5.37
C GLU A 20 -7.24 3.12 -5.98
N ARG A 21 -5.94 3.33 -6.25
CA ARG A 21 -5.10 2.28 -6.83
C ARG A 21 -5.03 1.07 -5.91
N ILE A 22 -4.77 1.32 -4.62
CA ILE A 22 -4.65 0.25 -3.64
C ILE A 22 -5.96 -0.52 -3.55
N GLU A 23 -7.07 0.18 -3.34
CA GLU A 23 -8.35 -0.47 -3.11
C GLU A 23 -8.85 -1.21 -4.33
N LYS A 24 -8.79 -0.59 -5.51
CA LYS A 24 -9.29 -1.21 -6.73
C LYS A 24 -8.50 -2.45 -7.12
N ASN A 25 -7.18 -2.38 -6.98
CA ASN A 25 -6.35 -3.51 -7.38
C ASN A 25 -6.47 -4.66 -6.39
N ILE A 26 -6.54 -4.35 -5.11
CA ILE A 26 -6.67 -5.38 -4.09
C ILE A 26 -8.03 -6.07 -4.18
N ILE A 27 -9.11 -5.31 -4.33
CA ILE A 27 -10.44 -5.92 -4.36
C ILE A 27 -10.62 -6.82 -5.58
N GLY A 28 -9.80 -6.63 -6.61
CA GLY A 28 -9.82 -7.49 -7.78
C GLY A 28 -9.15 -8.84 -7.61
N LEU A 29 -8.44 -9.02 -6.51
CA LEU A 29 -7.77 -10.30 -6.26
C LEU A 29 -8.77 -11.33 -5.75
N LYS A 30 -8.57 -12.58 -6.19
CA LYS A 30 -9.42 -13.67 -5.75
C LYS A 30 -9.31 -13.82 -4.23
N GLY A 31 -10.44 -13.89 -3.57
CA GLY A 31 -10.47 -14.11 -2.13
C GLY A 31 -10.56 -12.85 -1.29
N ILE A 32 -10.39 -11.68 -1.87
CA ILE A 32 -10.53 -10.42 -1.12
C ILE A 32 -12.01 -10.04 -1.06
N LYS A 33 -12.48 -9.76 0.15
CA LYS A 33 -13.87 -9.37 0.37
C LYS A 33 -14.01 -7.88 0.67
N LEU A 34 -12.99 -7.29 1.28
CA LEU A 34 -13.01 -5.87 1.63
C LEU A 34 -11.59 -5.35 1.65
N ALA A 35 -11.42 -4.15 1.10
CA ALA A 35 -10.14 -3.45 1.13
C ALA A 35 -10.45 -1.97 1.31
N ASN A 36 -10.00 -1.42 2.44
CA ASN A 36 -10.27 -0.03 2.78
C ASN A 36 -9.00 0.60 3.34
N TRP A 37 -8.42 1.54 2.60
CA TRP A 37 -7.15 2.17 2.97
C TRP A 37 -7.40 3.58 3.49
N ASN A 38 -6.77 3.89 4.62
CA ASN A 38 -6.90 5.19 5.26
C ASN A 38 -5.66 6.03 4.98
N LEU A 39 -5.85 7.17 4.35
CA LEU A 39 -4.76 8.06 3.97
C LEU A 39 -3.99 8.59 5.17
N GLU A 40 -4.68 8.90 6.25
CA GLU A 40 -4.06 9.56 7.38
C GLU A 40 -3.14 8.64 8.17
N ASN A 41 -3.58 7.42 8.43
CA ASN A 41 -2.76 6.50 9.21
C ASN A 41 -2.12 5.40 8.38
N ARG A 42 -2.39 5.36 7.08
CA ARG A 42 -1.83 4.38 6.15
C ARG A 42 -2.25 2.95 6.42
N ILE A 43 -3.30 2.76 7.19
CA ILE A 43 -3.79 1.41 7.51
C ILE A 43 -4.74 0.93 6.42
N LEU A 44 -4.47 -0.27 5.92
CA LEU A 44 -5.36 -0.96 5.00
C LEU A 44 -6.10 -2.03 5.78
N LYS A 45 -7.41 -1.87 5.88
CA LYS A 45 -8.27 -2.88 6.50
C LYS A 45 -8.66 -3.90 5.45
N LEU A 46 -8.46 -5.15 5.76
CA LEU A 46 -8.70 -6.25 4.83
C LEU A 46 -9.63 -7.28 5.45
N VAL A 47 -10.53 -7.80 4.62
CA VAL A 47 -11.27 -9.01 4.92
C VAL A 47 -11.03 -9.95 3.74
N TYR A 48 -10.55 -11.14 3.99
CA TYR A 48 -10.16 -12.04 2.91
C TYR A 48 -10.38 -13.49 3.30
N ASN A 49 -10.48 -14.33 2.27
CA ASN A 49 -10.60 -15.77 2.44
C ASN A 49 -9.20 -16.37 2.42
N GLU A 50 -8.74 -16.84 3.58
CA GLU A 50 -7.37 -17.33 3.74
C GLU A 50 -7.09 -18.60 2.95
N LYS A 51 -8.12 -19.28 2.49
CA LYS A 51 -7.93 -20.45 1.63
C LYS A 51 -7.64 -20.07 0.19
N LYS A 52 -7.96 -18.85 -0.21
CA LYS A 52 -7.77 -18.41 -1.59
C LYS A 52 -6.55 -17.53 -1.76
N ILE A 53 -6.18 -16.79 -0.71
CA ILE A 53 -5.04 -15.89 -0.79
C ILE A 53 -4.42 -15.76 0.60
N SER A 54 -3.10 -15.66 0.65
CA SER A 54 -2.39 -15.48 1.91
C SER A 54 -2.10 -13.99 2.12
N LEU A 55 -1.87 -13.63 3.38
CA LEU A 55 -1.48 -12.27 3.69
C LEU A 55 -0.17 -11.90 3.03
N ASP A 56 0.77 -12.86 2.97
CA ASP A 56 2.06 -12.65 2.31
C ASP A 56 1.88 -12.29 0.84
N GLU A 57 0.97 -12.99 0.16
CA GLU A 57 0.68 -12.68 -1.25
C GLU A 57 0.11 -11.28 -1.41
N ILE A 58 -0.71 -10.84 -0.44
CA ILE A 58 -1.27 -9.50 -0.49
C ILE A 58 -0.17 -8.46 -0.36
N HIS A 59 0.76 -8.65 0.59
CA HIS A 59 1.90 -7.74 0.74
C HIS A 59 2.72 -7.66 -0.53
N LYS A 60 3.02 -8.81 -1.14
CA LYS A 60 3.84 -8.85 -2.34
C LYS A 60 3.13 -8.20 -3.52
N PHE A 61 1.81 -8.39 -3.59
CA PHE A 61 1.05 -7.76 -4.66
C PHE A 61 1.10 -6.23 -4.54
N LEU A 62 0.94 -5.70 -3.33
CA LEU A 62 0.99 -4.26 -3.12
C LEU A 62 2.35 -3.69 -3.51
N ALA A 63 3.42 -4.39 -3.15
CA ALA A 63 4.76 -3.96 -3.56
C ALA A 63 4.89 -4.00 -5.08
N SER A 64 4.27 -4.97 -5.73
CA SER A 64 4.38 -5.11 -7.19
C SER A 64 3.71 -3.96 -7.94
N ILE A 65 2.75 -3.29 -7.32
CA ILE A 65 2.12 -2.12 -7.93
C ILE A 65 2.71 -0.80 -7.42
N GLY A 66 3.81 -0.88 -6.68
CA GLY A 66 4.59 0.29 -6.31
C GLY A 66 4.42 0.78 -4.88
N HIS A 67 3.62 0.12 -4.07
CA HIS A 67 3.35 0.58 -2.70
C HIS A 67 4.05 -0.29 -1.66
N ASP A 68 4.89 0.35 -0.85
CA ASP A 68 5.55 -0.33 0.26
C ASP A 68 4.51 -0.73 1.30
N THR A 69 4.73 -1.88 1.92
CA THR A 69 3.94 -2.28 3.09
C THR A 69 4.89 -2.44 4.27
N ASN A 70 4.33 -2.68 5.44
CA ASN A 70 5.17 -2.90 6.61
C ASN A 70 6.05 -4.16 6.49
N LYS A 71 5.80 -5.01 5.50
CA LYS A 71 6.60 -6.22 5.31
C LYS A 71 7.32 -6.29 3.97
N GLU A 72 6.91 -5.49 2.99
CA GLU A 72 7.48 -5.56 1.64
C GLU A 72 7.85 -4.17 1.17
N ILE A 73 8.95 -4.08 0.44
CA ILE A 73 9.40 -2.84 -0.15
C ILE A 73 9.26 -2.96 -1.65
N ALA A 74 8.55 -2.00 -2.27
CA ALA A 74 8.40 -1.98 -3.71
C ALA A 74 9.75 -1.74 -4.37
N SER A 75 9.98 -2.41 -5.50
CA SER A 75 11.19 -2.15 -6.26
C SER A 75 11.19 -0.72 -6.79
N ASN A 76 12.37 -0.18 -7.07
CA ASN A 76 12.45 1.15 -7.66
C ASN A 76 11.71 1.20 -8.99
N GLN A 77 11.79 0.12 -9.76
CA GLN A 77 11.11 0.06 -11.04
C GLN A 77 9.61 0.20 -10.88
N ALA A 78 9.01 -0.55 -9.96
CA ALA A 78 7.57 -0.48 -9.72
C ALA A 78 7.18 0.88 -9.14
N TYR A 79 7.97 1.36 -8.18
CA TYR A 79 7.70 2.65 -7.55
C TYR A 79 7.74 3.80 -8.56
N ASN A 80 8.71 3.78 -9.46
CA ASN A 80 8.89 4.87 -10.43
C ASN A 80 7.77 4.93 -11.46
N LEU A 81 6.95 3.90 -11.55
CA LEU A 81 5.78 3.93 -12.43
C LEU A 81 4.59 4.68 -11.82
N LEU A 82 4.68 5.02 -10.54
CA LEU A 82 3.62 5.79 -9.90
C LEU A 82 3.58 7.20 -10.48
N ASP A 83 2.37 7.77 -10.55
CA ASP A 83 2.24 9.18 -10.90
C ASP A 83 3.05 10.02 -9.91
N PRO A 84 3.61 11.15 -10.37
CA PRO A 84 4.42 11.98 -9.47
C PRO A 84 3.72 12.35 -8.16
N CYS A 85 2.41 12.60 -8.20
CA CYS A 85 1.67 12.96 -6.99
C CYS A 85 1.51 11.81 -6.02
N CYS A 86 1.87 10.59 -6.42
CA CYS A 86 1.76 9.41 -5.57
C CYS A 86 3.11 8.94 -5.04
N GLN A 87 4.18 9.66 -5.34
CA GLN A 87 5.52 9.21 -4.95
C GLN A 87 5.78 9.55 -3.48
N TYR A 88 5.30 8.67 -2.64
CA TYR A 88 5.26 8.84 -1.18
C TYR A 88 6.64 8.81 -0.51
N ARG A 89 7.68 8.42 -1.24
CA ARG A 89 9.05 8.46 -0.72
C ARG A 89 9.67 9.84 -0.88
N ASP A 90 9.04 10.71 -1.68
CA ASP A 90 9.53 12.06 -1.92
C ASP A 90 8.92 13.00 -0.89
N PHE A 91 9.78 13.55 -0.03
CA PHE A 91 9.33 14.39 1.07
C PHE A 91 8.53 15.61 0.58
N GLN A 92 8.95 16.20 -0.55
CA GLN A 92 8.22 17.35 -1.07
C GLN A 92 6.81 16.98 -1.51
N VAL A 93 6.65 15.81 -2.13
CA VAL A 93 5.33 15.33 -2.53
C VAL A 93 4.46 15.16 -1.28
N VAL A 94 5.02 14.58 -0.23
CA VAL A 94 4.28 14.39 1.02
C VAL A 94 3.82 15.74 1.57
N LYS A 95 4.72 16.73 1.59
CA LYS A 95 4.38 18.07 2.08
C LYS A 95 3.34 18.75 1.21
N ASP A 96 3.42 18.56 -0.09
CA ASP A 96 2.48 19.16 -1.01
C ASP A 96 1.05 18.68 -0.77
N HIS A 97 0.90 17.51 -0.15
CA HIS A 97 -0.40 16.98 0.22
C HIS A 97 -0.82 17.37 1.65
N GLY A 98 -0.07 18.27 2.27
CA GLY A 98 -0.38 18.73 3.61
C GLY A 98 -0.02 17.75 4.71
N LEU A 99 0.84 16.79 4.38
CA LEU A 99 1.28 15.78 5.34
C LEU A 99 2.69 16.08 5.80
N ASP A 100 3.01 15.59 6.99
CA ASP A 100 4.35 15.77 7.56
C ASP A 100 4.75 14.44 8.18
N ARG A 101 5.27 13.55 7.33
CA ARG A 101 5.63 12.22 7.79
C ARG A 101 6.66 11.61 6.85
N LYS A 102 7.36 10.61 7.36
CA LYS A 102 8.38 9.89 6.59
C LYS A 102 7.79 8.64 5.96
N PRO A 103 8.45 8.11 4.92
CA PRO A 103 8.06 6.79 4.40
C PRO A 103 8.12 5.75 5.51
N ILE A 104 7.29 4.72 5.42
CA ILE A 104 7.30 3.68 6.44
C ILE A 104 8.62 2.90 6.43
N HIS A 105 9.29 2.82 5.26
CA HIS A 105 10.66 2.32 5.18
C HIS A 105 11.56 3.52 4.96
N GLY A 106 11.82 4.26 6.03
CA GLY A 106 12.37 5.59 5.95
C GLY A 106 13.78 5.70 5.43
N SER A 107 14.43 4.64 5.22
CA SER A 107 15.79 4.74 4.83
C SER A 107 16.01 4.94 3.38
N ASN A 108 15.51 5.10 2.81
CA ASN A 108 15.91 5.13 1.69
C ASN A 108 16.44 6.11 0.89
N LYS A 109 16.61 6.26 1.50
CA LYS A 109 16.93 6.92 1.02
C LYS A 109 17.68 7.31 0.21
N LYS A 110 17.88 7.45 0.30
CA LYS A 110 18.61 7.78 -0.21
C LYS A 110 19.41 7.56 -1.00
N GLU A 111 19.43 7.34 -0.82
CA GLU A 111 20.14 6.99 -1.36
C GLU A 111 20.41 6.87 -2.26
N GLN A 112 20.28 6.94 -2.20
CA GLN A 112 20.47 6.66 -2.92
C GLN A 112 20.58 6.81 -3.56
#